data_63bac6740d35e877b9986998736a3c76
#
_entry.id   63bac6740d35e877b9986998736a3c76
#
_cell.length_a   1.000
_cell.length_b   1.000
_cell.length_c   1.000
_cell.angle_alpha   90.00
_cell.angle_beta   90.00
_cell.angle_gamma   90.00
#
_symmetry.space_group_name_H-M   'P 1'
#
loop_
_entity.id
_entity.type
_entity.pdbx_description
1 polymer ?
#
loop_
_entity_poly.entity_id
_entity_poly.type
_entity_poly.pdbx_seq_one_letter_code
_entity_poly.pdbx_strand_id
1 'polypeptide(L)'
;VVTTTLFGCAIGLPLIYYGGLEMIMVGLVCVVFCFLYTTLFSYLGLGDVLVLIFFGIIPVCVTQYLCAAPTAGVGLQGINIEGLLIALACGIVIDTLLIVNNYRDIDNDRRAGKKTLIVRIGKENGLRLYLVAGIVGVAIVAIVLLMMFPLWLSLISIVLLLPYLLLHISTYKDMAIIGEGRELNKTLGKTARNMFVFGLSTAIAIVLCSTLI
;
A
#
# COMPACT_ATOMS: atom_id res chain seq x y z
N VAL A 1 -8.78 20.75 -1.46
CA VAL A 1 -7.37 20.46 -1.79
C VAL A 1 -6.44 21.42 -1.05
N VAL A 2 -6.50 22.75 -1.29
CA VAL A 2 -5.56 23.74 -0.69
C VAL A 2 -5.55 23.63 0.84
N THR A 3 -6.72 23.66 1.49
CA THR A 3 -6.85 23.57 2.95
C THR A 3 -6.22 22.29 3.50
N THR A 4 -6.52 21.14 2.91
CA THR A 4 -5.95 19.85 3.32
C THR A 4 -4.45 19.79 3.11
N THR A 5 -3.93 20.40 2.04
CA THR A 5 -2.48 20.51 1.80
C THR A 5 -1.81 21.36 2.87
N LEU A 6 -2.37 22.53 3.23
CA LEU A 6 -1.83 23.39 4.27
C LEU A 6 -1.80 22.67 5.65
N PHE A 7 -2.88 21.98 6.00
CA PHE A 7 -2.91 21.16 7.23
C PHE A 7 -1.86 20.04 7.19
N GLY A 8 -1.73 19.33 6.06
CA GLY A 8 -0.72 18.29 5.88
C GLY A 8 0.70 18.83 6.04
N CYS A 9 1.01 19.99 5.44
CA CYS A 9 2.29 20.66 5.60
C CYS A 9 2.54 21.05 7.08
N ALA A 10 1.55 21.63 7.76
CA ALA A 10 1.67 22.04 9.16
C ALA A 10 1.94 20.84 10.08
N ILE A 11 1.21 19.72 9.88
CA ILE A 11 1.40 18.48 10.64
C ILE A 11 2.76 17.82 10.30
N GLY A 12 3.26 18.02 9.08
CA GLY A 12 4.57 17.50 8.64
C GLY A 12 5.78 18.26 9.19
N LEU A 13 5.62 19.52 9.67
CA LEU A 13 6.74 20.31 10.18
C LEU A 13 7.57 19.62 11.29
N PRO A 14 6.99 18.93 12.30
CA PRO A 14 7.75 18.20 13.29
C PRO A 14 8.68 17.14 12.70
N LEU A 15 8.36 16.57 11.53
CA LEU A 15 9.20 15.55 10.87
C LEU A 15 10.54 16.12 10.43
N ILE A 16 10.62 17.44 10.17
CA ILE A 16 11.86 18.15 9.83
C ILE A 16 12.82 18.14 11.03
N TYR A 17 12.29 18.26 12.25
CA TYR A 17 13.10 18.20 13.45
C TYR A 17 13.79 16.85 13.65
N TYR A 18 13.09 15.76 13.33
CA TYR A 18 13.59 14.38 13.47
C TYR A 18 14.40 13.90 12.25
N GLY A 19 13.97 14.25 11.05
CA GLY A 19 14.51 13.71 9.80
C GLY A 19 15.37 14.70 8.99
N GLY A 20 15.59 15.94 9.48
CA GLY A 20 16.42 16.93 8.80
C GLY A 20 15.73 17.58 7.58
N LEU A 21 16.54 18.30 6.81
CA LEU A 21 16.07 19.06 5.63
C LEU A 21 15.54 18.16 4.50
N GLU A 22 15.94 16.88 4.48
CA GLU A 22 15.45 15.87 3.54
C GLU A 22 13.93 15.73 3.60
N MET A 23 13.31 15.93 4.78
CA MET A 23 11.87 15.89 4.96
C MET A 23 11.13 17.00 4.22
N ILE A 24 11.77 18.15 4.00
CA ILE A 24 11.21 19.23 3.18
C ILE A 24 11.13 18.77 1.73
N MET A 25 12.17 18.11 1.20
CA MET A 25 12.17 17.58 -0.15
C MET A 25 11.09 16.50 -0.34
N VAL A 26 10.97 15.56 0.61
CA VAL A 26 9.92 14.54 0.60
C VAL A 26 8.53 15.19 0.61
N GLY A 27 8.29 16.17 1.49
CA GLY A 27 7.03 16.90 1.56
C GLY A 27 6.69 17.64 0.27
N LEU A 28 7.68 18.32 -0.33
CA LEU A 28 7.52 19.02 -1.61
C LEU A 28 7.14 18.06 -2.74
N VAL A 29 7.84 16.94 -2.84
CA VAL A 29 7.53 15.89 -3.82
C VAL A 29 6.10 15.38 -3.61
N CYS A 30 5.70 15.06 -2.37
CA CYS A 30 4.34 14.60 -2.07
C CYS A 30 3.27 15.63 -2.48
N VAL A 31 3.49 16.92 -2.21
CA VAL A 31 2.56 18.00 -2.60
C VAL A 31 2.46 18.11 -4.12
N VAL A 32 3.58 18.15 -4.83
CA VAL A 32 3.59 18.24 -6.30
C VAL A 32 2.82 17.07 -6.92
N PHE A 33 3.11 15.85 -6.48
CA PHE A 33 2.45 14.65 -7.01
C PHE A 33 0.97 14.55 -6.60
N CYS A 34 0.56 15.10 -5.46
CA CYS A 34 -0.84 15.20 -5.07
C CYS A 34 -1.66 16.01 -6.08
N PHE A 35 -1.11 17.12 -6.58
CA PHE A 35 -1.75 17.91 -7.63
C PHE A 35 -1.69 17.22 -9.00
N LEU A 36 -0.55 16.66 -9.37
CA LEU A 36 -0.37 15.96 -10.66
C LEU A 36 -1.23 14.69 -10.74
N TYR A 37 -1.48 14.01 -9.64
CA TYR A 37 -2.35 12.83 -9.59
C TYR A 37 -3.75 13.15 -10.11
N THR A 38 -4.35 14.23 -9.61
CA THR A 38 -5.73 14.59 -9.97
C THR A 38 -5.85 15.17 -11.38
N THR A 39 -4.83 15.86 -11.87
CA THR A 39 -4.88 16.60 -13.13
C THR A 39 -4.36 15.81 -14.33
N LEU A 40 -3.35 14.97 -14.14
CA LEU A 40 -2.64 14.31 -15.23
C LEU A 40 -2.60 12.79 -15.10
N PHE A 41 -2.10 12.28 -13.98
CA PHE A 41 -1.74 10.86 -13.85
C PHE A 41 -2.95 9.93 -13.79
N SER A 42 -4.09 10.40 -13.25
CA SER A 42 -5.34 9.61 -13.24
C SER A 42 -5.85 9.33 -14.66
N TYR A 43 -5.63 10.24 -15.60
CA TYR A 43 -6.00 10.06 -17.01
C TYR A 43 -5.02 9.17 -17.78
N LEU A 44 -3.73 9.21 -17.41
CA LEU A 44 -2.67 8.42 -18.06
C LEU A 44 -2.67 6.94 -17.60
N GLY A 45 -3.44 6.59 -16.56
CA GLY A 45 -3.46 5.24 -16.01
C GLY A 45 -2.22 4.89 -15.21
N LEU A 46 -1.60 5.89 -14.59
CA LEU A 46 -0.45 5.73 -13.69
C LEU A 46 -0.88 5.64 -12.21
N GLY A 47 -2.20 5.57 -11.94
CA GLY A 47 -2.74 5.56 -10.58
C GLY A 47 -2.16 4.44 -9.72
N ASP A 48 -2.10 3.22 -10.26
CA ASP A 48 -1.59 2.03 -9.55
C ASP A 48 -0.11 2.21 -9.16
N VAL A 49 0.73 2.75 -10.05
CA VAL A 49 2.15 3.03 -9.75
C VAL A 49 2.27 4.11 -8.67
N LEU A 50 1.44 5.14 -8.72
CA LEU A 50 1.46 6.21 -7.73
C LEU A 50 0.98 5.74 -6.36
N VAL A 51 -0.04 4.86 -6.31
CA VAL A 51 -0.48 4.24 -5.07
C VAL A 51 0.67 3.42 -4.47
N LEU A 52 1.35 2.61 -5.26
CA LEU A 52 2.50 1.83 -4.81
C LEU A 52 3.59 2.72 -4.19
N ILE A 53 3.93 3.84 -4.84
CA ILE A 53 4.98 4.76 -4.37
C ILE A 53 4.51 5.56 -3.16
N PHE A 54 3.38 6.26 -3.24
CA PHE A 54 2.97 7.26 -2.25
C PHE A 54 2.21 6.68 -1.05
N PHE A 55 1.64 5.50 -1.17
CA PHE A 55 0.96 4.82 -0.06
C PHE A 55 1.70 3.57 0.44
N GLY A 56 2.69 3.07 -0.31
CA GLY A 56 3.54 1.96 0.09
C GLY A 56 4.97 2.44 0.40
N ILE A 57 5.75 2.72 -0.65
CA ILE A 57 7.19 2.93 -0.54
C ILE A 57 7.51 4.16 0.34
N ILE A 58 6.97 5.32 0.03
CA ILE A 58 7.30 6.55 0.77
C ILE A 58 6.95 6.44 2.25
N PRO A 59 5.70 6.09 2.66
CA PRO A 59 5.35 6.08 4.07
C PRO A 59 6.20 5.10 4.89
N VAL A 60 6.44 3.90 4.37
CA VAL A 60 7.20 2.88 5.11
C VAL A 60 8.68 3.23 5.17
N CYS A 61 9.30 3.60 4.05
CA CYS A 61 10.72 3.94 4.01
C CYS A 61 11.02 5.22 4.79
N VAL A 62 10.16 6.25 4.71
CA VAL A 62 10.34 7.48 5.49
C VAL A 62 10.18 7.21 6.99
N THR A 63 9.23 6.35 7.38
CA THR A 63 9.08 5.94 8.79
C THR A 63 10.34 5.21 9.27
N GLN A 64 10.87 4.28 8.48
CA GLN A 64 12.11 3.57 8.81
C GLN A 64 13.29 4.54 8.94
N TYR A 65 13.43 5.47 7.99
CA TYR A 65 14.44 6.52 8.03
C TYR A 65 14.32 7.36 9.31
N LEU A 66 13.13 7.84 9.66
CA LEU A 66 12.90 8.65 10.85
C LEU A 66 13.20 7.91 12.16
N CYS A 67 12.91 6.60 12.21
CA CYS A 67 13.25 5.77 13.37
C CYS A 67 14.76 5.52 13.51
N ALA A 68 15.51 5.49 12.42
CA ALA A 68 16.96 5.29 12.42
C ALA A 68 17.76 6.59 12.57
N ALA A 69 17.25 7.72 12.10
CA ALA A 69 17.97 9.00 12.03
C ALA A 69 18.54 9.51 13.38
N PRO A 70 17.85 9.38 14.54
CA PRO A 70 18.37 9.88 15.82
C PRO A 70 19.59 9.10 16.33
N THR A 71 19.77 7.86 15.89
CA THR A 71 20.77 6.94 16.48
C THR A 71 22.06 6.86 15.69
N ALA A 72 22.10 7.31 14.44
CA ALA A 72 23.21 6.95 13.56
C ALA A 72 23.87 8.11 12.79
N GLY A 73 23.27 9.30 12.70
CA GLY A 73 23.74 10.31 11.74
C GLY A 73 23.77 9.76 10.30
N VAL A 74 22.97 8.73 10.04
CA VAL A 74 23.04 7.85 8.86
C VAL A 74 21.91 8.28 7.94
N GLY A 75 22.12 9.19 7.06
CA GLY A 75 21.15 9.59 6.03
C GLY A 75 20.32 8.43 5.45
N LEU A 76 20.08 8.39 4.17
CA LEU A 76 19.29 7.33 3.50
C LEU A 76 19.80 5.88 3.73
N GLN A 77 20.98 5.70 4.31
CA GLN A 77 21.53 4.38 4.68
C GLN A 77 20.70 3.66 5.78
N GLY A 78 19.79 4.35 6.46
CA GLY A 78 18.87 3.73 7.42
C GLY A 78 17.77 2.89 6.76
N ILE A 79 17.61 2.94 5.43
CA ILE A 79 16.63 2.15 4.69
C ILE A 79 17.29 0.85 4.22
N ASN A 80 16.87 -0.28 4.76
CA ASN A 80 17.36 -1.60 4.36
C ASN A 80 16.43 -2.28 3.33
N ILE A 81 16.90 -3.37 2.76
CA ILE A 81 16.14 -4.11 1.71
C ILE A 81 14.86 -4.73 2.26
N GLU A 82 14.87 -5.19 3.51
CA GLU A 82 13.72 -5.78 4.18
C GLU A 82 12.60 -4.75 4.35
N GLY A 83 12.96 -3.53 4.78
CA GLY A 83 12.02 -2.42 4.85
C GLY A 83 11.44 -2.03 3.48
N LEU A 84 12.27 -2.02 2.44
CA LEU A 84 11.82 -1.76 1.08
C LEU A 84 10.86 -2.85 0.57
N LEU A 85 11.13 -4.12 0.87
CA LEU A 85 10.22 -5.23 0.52
C LEU A 85 8.89 -5.13 1.29
N ILE A 86 8.90 -4.80 2.57
CA ILE A 86 7.67 -4.54 3.34
C ILE A 86 6.90 -3.35 2.75
N ALA A 87 7.61 -2.28 2.36
CA ALA A 87 7.02 -1.12 1.71
C ALA A 87 6.31 -1.49 0.40
N LEU A 88 6.95 -2.33 -0.41
CA LEU A 88 6.40 -2.87 -1.64
C LEU A 88 5.15 -3.72 -1.38
N ALA A 89 5.20 -4.62 -0.39
CA ALA A 89 4.06 -5.45 0.01
C ALA A 89 2.88 -4.60 0.46
N CYS A 90 3.11 -3.59 1.30
CA CYS A 90 2.09 -2.63 1.73
C CYS A 90 1.47 -1.90 0.54
N GLY A 91 2.30 -1.38 -0.38
CA GLY A 91 1.82 -0.68 -1.56
C GLY A 91 0.95 -1.55 -2.47
N ILE A 92 1.36 -2.79 -2.73
CA ILE A 92 0.59 -3.76 -3.53
C ILE A 92 -0.76 -4.08 -2.87
N VAL A 93 -0.79 -4.28 -1.55
CA VAL A 93 -2.04 -4.55 -0.84
C VAL A 93 -2.94 -3.31 -0.80
N ILE A 94 -2.39 -2.11 -0.62
CA ILE A 94 -3.15 -0.86 -0.67
C ILE A 94 -3.73 -0.64 -2.07
N ASP A 95 -3.00 -0.98 -3.12
CA ASP A 95 -3.46 -0.87 -4.50
C ASP A 95 -4.71 -1.72 -4.78
N THR A 96 -4.95 -2.80 -4.02
CA THR A 96 -6.20 -3.57 -4.15
C THR A 96 -7.45 -2.71 -3.98
N LEU A 97 -7.39 -1.63 -3.19
CA LEU A 97 -8.50 -0.70 -3.03
C LEU A 97 -8.73 0.13 -4.32
N LEU A 98 -7.65 0.57 -4.97
CA LEU A 98 -7.73 1.27 -6.26
C LEU A 98 -8.23 0.33 -7.35
N ILE A 99 -7.77 -0.92 -7.36
CA ILE A 99 -8.25 -1.96 -8.28
C ILE A 99 -9.77 -2.15 -8.18
N VAL A 100 -10.33 -2.28 -6.95
CA VAL A 100 -11.79 -2.40 -6.76
C VAL A 100 -12.51 -1.14 -7.21
N ASN A 101 -11.97 0.03 -6.90
CA ASN A 101 -12.57 1.30 -7.32
C ASN A 101 -12.63 1.42 -8.85
N ASN A 102 -11.51 1.17 -9.53
CA ASN A 102 -11.44 1.21 -10.99
C ASN A 102 -12.26 0.08 -11.64
N TYR A 103 -12.37 -1.08 -10.99
CA TYR A 103 -13.22 -2.20 -11.44
C TYR A 103 -14.70 -1.80 -11.40
N ARG A 104 -15.15 -1.16 -10.32
CA ARG A 104 -16.52 -0.64 -10.20
C ARG A 104 -16.82 0.40 -11.27
N ASP A 105 -15.86 1.29 -11.53
CA ASP A 105 -16.05 2.50 -12.33
C ASP A 105 -15.60 2.33 -13.79
N ILE A 106 -15.27 1.11 -14.24
CA ILE A 106 -14.65 0.84 -15.55
C ILE A 106 -15.38 1.49 -16.73
N ASP A 107 -16.73 1.46 -16.74
CA ASP A 107 -17.52 2.02 -17.84
C ASP A 107 -17.60 3.55 -17.78
N ASN A 108 -17.58 4.12 -16.56
CA ASN A 108 -17.51 5.56 -16.36
C ASN A 108 -16.13 6.09 -16.76
N ASP A 109 -15.06 5.42 -16.36
CA ASP A 109 -13.69 5.78 -16.70
C ASP A 109 -13.45 5.69 -18.21
N ARG A 110 -13.97 4.66 -18.87
CA ARG A 110 -13.91 4.52 -20.33
C ARG A 110 -14.62 5.66 -21.05
N ARG A 111 -15.83 6.04 -20.58
CA ARG A 111 -16.59 7.18 -21.14
C ARG A 111 -15.89 8.50 -20.89
N ALA A 112 -15.22 8.67 -19.75
CA ALA A 112 -14.45 9.87 -19.42
C ALA A 112 -13.07 9.93 -20.09
N GLY A 113 -12.71 8.95 -20.92
CA GLY A 113 -11.41 8.88 -21.61
C GLY A 113 -10.23 8.54 -20.71
N LYS A 114 -10.46 8.09 -19.47
CA LYS A 114 -9.40 7.65 -18.58
C LYS A 114 -8.85 6.29 -19.03
N LYS A 115 -7.54 6.14 -18.95
CA LYS A 115 -6.82 4.91 -19.35
C LYS A 115 -6.32 4.14 -18.13
N THR A 116 -7.18 3.97 -17.10
CA THR A 116 -6.81 3.20 -15.90
C THR A 116 -6.36 1.80 -16.26
N LEU A 117 -5.56 1.17 -15.38
CA LEU A 117 -5.08 -0.19 -15.61
C LEU A 117 -6.25 -1.15 -15.90
N ILE A 118 -7.34 -1.04 -15.14
CA ILE A 118 -8.53 -1.91 -15.32
C ILE A 118 -9.24 -1.65 -16.65
N VAL A 119 -9.29 -0.40 -17.13
CA VAL A 119 -9.81 -0.10 -18.48
C VAL A 119 -8.99 -0.78 -19.58
N ARG A 120 -7.66 -0.86 -19.41
CA ARG A 120 -6.73 -1.47 -20.37
C ARG A 120 -6.79 -2.99 -20.38
N ILE A 121 -6.79 -3.63 -19.21
CA ILE A 121 -6.72 -5.10 -19.11
C ILE A 121 -8.09 -5.76 -19.11
N GLY A 122 -9.16 -4.99 -18.92
CA GLY A 122 -10.54 -5.47 -18.85
C GLY A 122 -10.92 -6.03 -17.49
N LYS A 123 -12.24 -6.25 -17.32
CA LYS A 123 -12.86 -6.59 -16.05
C LYS A 123 -12.38 -7.94 -15.49
N GLU A 124 -12.29 -8.95 -16.35
CA GLU A 124 -11.85 -10.29 -15.94
C GLU A 124 -10.42 -10.31 -15.40
N ASN A 125 -9.49 -9.67 -16.13
CA ASN A 125 -8.10 -9.57 -15.68
C ASN A 125 -7.96 -8.64 -14.47
N GLY A 126 -8.81 -7.62 -14.33
CA GLY A 126 -8.90 -6.78 -13.15
C GLY A 126 -9.27 -7.56 -11.89
N LEU A 127 -10.23 -8.49 -12.01
CA LEU A 127 -10.61 -9.39 -10.94
C LEU A 127 -9.46 -10.34 -10.55
N ARG A 128 -8.75 -10.90 -11.53
CA ARG A 128 -7.56 -11.72 -11.30
C ARG A 128 -6.44 -10.92 -10.66
N LEU A 129 -6.21 -9.69 -11.12
CA LEU A 129 -5.20 -8.78 -10.56
C LEU A 129 -5.47 -8.51 -9.08
N TYR A 130 -6.74 -8.25 -8.70
CA TYR A 130 -7.12 -8.09 -7.31
C TYR A 130 -6.67 -9.28 -6.46
N LEU A 131 -7.01 -10.51 -6.86
CA LEU A 131 -6.64 -11.72 -6.13
C LEU A 131 -5.13 -11.88 -6.01
N VAL A 132 -4.43 -11.74 -7.14
CA VAL A 132 -2.96 -11.93 -7.21
C VAL A 132 -2.23 -10.88 -6.37
N ALA A 133 -2.65 -9.62 -6.40
CA ALA A 133 -2.03 -8.55 -5.62
C ALA A 133 -2.02 -8.85 -4.12
N GLY A 134 -3.14 -9.30 -3.56
CA GLY A 134 -3.18 -9.65 -2.13
C GLY A 134 -2.31 -10.86 -1.76
N ILE A 135 -2.27 -11.88 -2.63
CA ILE A 135 -1.42 -13.06 -2.43
C ILE A 135 0.06 -12.68 -2.51
N VAL A 136 0.44 -11.86 -3.50
CA VAL A 136 1.82 -11.37 -3.68
C VAL A 136 2.27 -10.55 -2.47
N GLY A 137 1.40 -9.67 -1.94
CA GLY A 137 1.70 -8.91 -0.73
C GLY A 137 2.06 -9.82 0.46
N VAL A 138 1.27 -10.87 0.70
CA VAL A 138 1.56 -11.86 1.75
C VAL A 138 2.84 -12.64 1.47
N ALA A 139 3.06 -13.06 0.22
CA ALA A 139 4.27 -13.80 -0.16
C ALA A 139 5.55 -12.98 0.09
N ILE A 140 5.53 -11.68 -0.21
CA ILE A 140 6.68 -10.79 0.06
C ILE A 140 6.93 -10.70 1.57
N VAL A 141 5.89 -10.50 2.40
CA VAL A 141 6.06 -10.47 3.87
C VAL A 141 6.62 -11.80 4.38
N ALA A 142 6.11 -12.93 3.88
CA ALA A 142 6.61 -14.25 4.26
C ALA A 142 8.10 -14.42 3.90
N ILE A 143 8.51 -13.98 2.72
CA ILE A 143 9.93 -13.99 2.30
C ILE A 143 10.78 -13.14 3.26
N VAL A 144 10.34 -11.94 3.61
CA VAL A 144 11.07 -11.06 4.55
C VAL A 144 11.22 -11.73 5.93
N LEU A 145 10.16 -12.33 6.45
CA LEU A 145 10.24 -13.06 7.72
C LEU A 145 11.25 -14.21 7.66
N LEU A 146 11.27 -14.98 6.56
CA LEU A 146 12.23 -16.07 6.35
C LEU A 146 13.68 -15.58 6.17
N MET A 147 13.88 -14.36 5.65
CA MET A 147 15.21 -13.75 5.50
C MET A 147 15.77 -13.24 6.83
N MET A 148 14.90 -12.69 7.71
CA MET A 148 15.32 -11.99 8.91
C MET A 148 15.40 -12.89 10.15
N PHE A 149 14.62 -13.98 10.21
CA PHE A 149 14.38 -14.72 11.44
C PHE A 149 14.57 -16.23 11.27
N PRO A 150 14.81 -16.98 12.37
CA PRO A 150 14.91 -18.44 12.32
C PRO A 150 13.66 -19.09 11.73
N LEU A 151 13.85 -20.17 10.97
CA LEU A 151 12.79 -20.82 10.19
C LEU A 151 11.53 -21.15 11.02
N TRP A 152 11.70 -21.72 12.21
CA TRP A 152 10.58 -22.11 13.07
C TRP A 152 9.72 -20.91 13.50
N LEU A 153 10.37 -19.80 13.82
CA LEU A 153 9.71 -18.58 14.26
C LEU A 153 9.00 -17.88 13.07
N SER A 154 9.65 -17.84 11.93
CA SER A 154 9.07 -17.34 10.68
C SER A 154 7.82 -18.10 10.28
N LEU A 155 7.83 -19.43 10.36
CA LEU A 155 6.67 -20.26 10.02
C LEU A 155 5.48 -20.00 10.96
N ILE A 156 5.72 -19.84 12.26
CA ILE A 156 4.67 -19.48 13.22
C ILE A 156 4.10 -18.10 12.88
N SER A 157 4.96 -17.13 12.58
CA SER A 157 4.55 -15.75 12.31
C SER A 157 3.83 -15.60 10.98
N ILE A 158 4.16 -16.40 9.95
CA ILE A 158 3.44 -16.43 8.68
C ILE A 158 1.98 -16.85 8.88
N VAL A 159 1.68 -17.72 9.87
CA VAL A 159 0.30 -18.10 10.17
C VAL A 159 -0.57 -16.90 10.56
N LEU A 160 0.01 -15.85 11.14
CA LEU A 160 -0.69 -14.61 11.49
C LEU A 160 -1.21 -13.85 10.26
N LEU A 161 -0.72 -14.14 9.06
CA LEU A 161 -1.20 -13.53 7.81
C LEU A 161 -2.43 -14.25 7.23
N LEU A 162 -2.77 -15.44 7.72
CA LEU A 162 -3.92 -16.22 7.23
C LEU A 162 -5.26 -15.48 7.36
N PRO A 163 -5.58 -14.76 8.45
CA PRO A 163 -6.81 -13.99 8.54
C PRO A 163 -6.99 -13.02 7.37
N TYR A 164 -5.92 -12.31 6.99
CA TYR A 164 -5.96 -11.45 5.81
C TYR A 164 -6.26 -12.23 4.53
N LEU A 165 -5.57 -13.33 4.27
CA LEU A 165 -5.80 -14.15 3.06
C LEU A 165 -7.23 -14.65 2.96
N LEU A 166 -7.80 -15.14 4.06
CA LEU A 166 -9.19 -15.61 4.11
C LEU A 166 -10.17 -14.48 3.79
N LEU A 167 -9.97 -13.30 4.39
CA LEU A 167 -10.79 -12.13 4.13
C LEU A 167 -10.63 -11.61 2.70
N HIS A 168 -9.41 -11.62 2.17
CA HIS A 168 -9.11 -11.19 0.81
C HIS A 168 -9.77 -12.09 -0.24
N ILE A 169 -9.65 -13.43 -0.09
CA ILE A 169 -10.29 -14.41 -0.96
C ILE A 169 -11.83 -14.30 -0.87
N SER A 170 -12.38 -14.08 0.34
CA SER A 170 -13.81 -13.85 0.51
C SER A 170 -14.27 -12.60 -0.26
N THR A 171 -13.53 -11.51 -0.17
CA THR A 171 -13.86 -10.26 -0.88
C THR A 171 -13.72 -10.42 -2.40
N TYR A 172 -12.72 -11.17 -2.88
CA TYR A 172 -12.61 -11.54 -4.28
C TYR A 172 -13.85 -12.29 -4.79
N LYS A 173 -14.35 -13.27 -4.03
CA LYS A 173 -15.57 -14.02 -4.39
C LYS A 173 -16.80 -13.11 -4.44
N ASP A 174 -16.95 -12.22 -3.48
CA ASP A 174 -18.03 -11.22 -3.49
C ASP A 174 -17.95 -10.31 -4.73
N MET A 175 -16.74 -9.87 -5.06
CA MET A 175 -16.47 -9.04 -6.24
C MET A 175 -16.86 -9.77 -7.54
N ALA A 176 -16.54 -11.06 -7.63
CA ALA A 176 -16.89 -11.90 -8.77
C ALA A 176 -18.41 -12.12 -8.90
N ILE A 177 -19.11 -12.33 -7.77
CA ILE A 177 -20.55 -12.54 -7.74
C ILE A 177 -21.30 -11.24 -8.08
N ILE A 178 -20.92 -10.12 -7.49
CA ILE A 178 -21.58 -8.82 -7.71
C ILE A 178 -21.35 -8.35 -9.15
N GLY A 179 -20.13 -8.49 -9.65
CA GLY A 179 -19.74 -8.18 -11.03
C GLY A 179 -19.78 -6.70 -11.39
N GLU A 180 -20.84 -5.93 -11.05
CA GLU A 180 -20.98 -4.51 -11.43
C GLU A 180 -21.92 -3.73 -10.51
N GLY A 181 -21.89 -2.40 -10.65
CA GLY A 181 -22.84 -1.51 -10.02
C GLY A 181 -22.46 -1.07 -8.59
N ARG A 182 -23.41 -0.37 -7.94
CA ARG A 182 -23.20 0.26 -6.63
C ARG A 182 -22.95 -0.74 -5.49
N GLU A 183 -23.37 -1.97 -5.63
CA GLU A 183 -23.14 -3.03 -4.64
C GLU A 183 -21.63 -3.29 -4.42
N LEU A 184 -20.77 -3.00 -5.40
CA LEU A 184 -19.31 -3.04 -5.25
C LEU A 184 -18.77 -2.05 -4.20
N ASN A 185 -19.55 -1.07 -3.75
CA ASN A 185 -19.17 -0.24 -2.60
C ASN A 185 -18.99 -1.06 -1.31
N LYS A 186 -19.71 -2.18 -1.18
CA LYS A 186 -19.53 -3.11 -0.06
C LYS A 186 -18.16 -3.78 -0.12
N THR A 187 -17.66 -4.11 -1.32
CA THR A 187 -16.34 -4.71 -1.50
C THR A 187 -15.22 -3.70 -1.25
N LEU A 188 -15.43 -2.40 -1.56
CA LEU A 188 -14.50 -1.33 -1.14
C LEU A 188 -14.32 -1.29 0.39
N GLY A 189 -15.42 -1.29 1.14
CA GLY A 189 -15.36 -1.33 2.61
C GLY A 189 -14.68 -2.58 3.16
N LYS A 190 -14.97 -3.76 2.55
CA LYS A 190 -14.30 -5.02 2.90
C LYS A 190 -12.81 -4.98 2.58
N THR A 191 -12.42 -4.43 1.45
CA THR A 191 -11.01 -4.27 1.05
C THR A 191 -10.26 -3.34 2.00
N ALA A 192 -10.85 -2.20 2.39
CA ALA A 192 -10.25 -1.30 3.37
C ALA A 192 -10.03 -1.99 4.72
N ARG A 193 -11.00 -2.78 5.22
CA ARG A 193 -10.82 -3.62 6.41
C ARG A 193 -9.70 -4.64 6.22
N ASN A 194 -9.62 -5.30 5.06
CA ASN A 194 -8.60 -6.31 4.78
C ASN A 194 -7.19 -5.68 4.80
N MET A 195 -7.04 -4.46 4.24
CA MET A 195 -5.78 -3.71 4.32
C MET A 195 -5.36 -3.44 5.77
N PHE A 196 -6.29 -3.05 6.63
CA PHE A 196 -6.03 -2.87 8.06
C PHE A 196 -5.57 -4.18 8.72
N VAL A 197 -6.27 -5.29 8.45
CA VAL A 197 -5.90 -6.62 8.96
C VAL A 197 -4.52 -7.04 8.46
N PHE A 198 -4.19 -6.78 7.18
CA PHE A 198 -2.85 -7.04 6.63
C PHE A 198 -1.76 -6.29 7.40
N GLY A 199 -1.93 -4.98 7.55
CA GLY A 199 -0.95 -4.14 8.26
C GLY A 199 -0.77 -4.58 9.71
N LEU A 200 -1.87 -4.83 10.43
CA LEU A 200 -1.85 -5.28 11.82
C LEU A 200 -1.18 -6.66 11.95
N SER A 201 -1.55 -7.61 11.11
CA SER A 201 -0.96 -8.97 11.12
C SER A 201 0.54 -8.93 10.82
N THR A 202 0.96 -8.12 9.85
CA THR A 202 2.37 -7.94 9.49
C THR A 202 3.15 -7.31 10.66
N ALA A 203 2.61 -6.27 11.29
CA ALA A 203 3.24 -5.63 12.43
C ALA A 203 3.40 -6.61 13.61
N ILE A 204 2.34 -7.35 13.95
CA ILE A 204 2.39 -8.36 15.04
C ILE A 204 3.41 -9.45 14.70
N ALA A 205 3.45 -9.94 13.45
CA ALA A 205 4.40 -10.96 13.02
C ALA A 205 5.85 -10.51 13.20
N ILE A 206 6.19 -9.28 12.77
CA ILE A 206 7.54 -8.72 12.92
C ILE A 206 7.90 -8.50 14.39
N VAL A 207 7.00 -7.92 15.19
CA VAL A 207 7.23 -7.67 16.62
C VAL A 207 7.41 -8.98 17.37
N LEU A 208 6.56 -9.98 17.11
CA LEU A 208 6.69 -11.30 17.73
C LEU A 208 8.05 -11.93 17.44
N CYS A 209 8.48 -11.90 16.18
CA CYS A 209 9.80 -12.40 15.79
C CYS A 209 10.94 -11.65 16.48
N SER A 210 10.85 -10.32 16.57
CA SER A 210 11.92 -9.49 17.15
C SER A 210 12.03 -9.61 18.67
N THR A 211 10.95 -9.98 19.35
CA THR A 211 10.93 -10.08 20.82
C THR A 211 11.30 -11.48 21.34
N LEU A 212 11.27 -12.50 20.48
CA LEU A 212 11.55 -13.90 20.84
C LEU A 212 12.96 -14.36 20.42
N ILE A 213 13.78 -13.48 19.87
CA ILE A 213 15.22 -13.68 19.59
C ILE A 213 16.06 -13.02 20.67
#